data_4352c38af2b7a4a568cd1f8e4ca68975
#
_entry.id   4352c38af2b7a4a568cd1f8e4ca68975
#
_cell.length_a   1.000
_cell.length_b   1.000
_cell.length_c   1.000
_cell.angle_alpha   90.00
_cell.angle_beta   90.00
_cell.angle_gamma   90.00
#
_symmetry.space_group_name_H-M   'P 1'
#
loop_
_entity.id
_entity.type
_entity.pdbx_description
1 polymer ?
#
loop_
_entity_poly.entity_id
_entity_poly.type
_entity_poly.pdbx_seq_one_letter_code
_entity_poly.pdbx_strand_id
1 'polypeptide(L)'
;MSLFRPQVQQMAGYTPGEQPQESGWVKLNTNENAYPPSPRVKEAVQRVLDGRLNIYPDPLATEFRKVAAELFQVDPDWILPGNGSDEILTILMRTFVDPNDLVSAPYPSYTLYETLAEIQGARFQKIQLNPDWNWPVADTLEAAARSKVLFVPNPNAPSGNRWPDEDLLSLIPTQGVLVLDEAYGDFCDRPHRCELLKAGFGAKIIVTRSLSKSYSLAGIRFGFAVAQPELIRGMRKVKDSYNCNTLSLAAATAALKDQEWMQANTDRIRSTRDLLVAEVRKLGFEAVDSQTNFVWCTHPDGEHERRYQELKQRKILVRYMKFSLQEGILDGLRITVGTDYEIQQVIGALREIG
;
A
#
# COMPACT_ATOMS: atom_id res chain seq x y z
N MET A 1 -0.10 -32.43 -21.50
CA MET A 1 -0.89 -31.18 -21.45
C MET A 1 -0.82 -30.64 -20.02
N SER A 2 -0.62 -29.36 -19.85
CA SER A 2 -0.66 -28.74 -18.51
C SER A 2 -2.10 -28.71 -17.98
N LEU A 3 -2.26 -28.92 -16.67
CA LEU A 3 -3.54 -28.78 -15.97
C LEU A 3 -3.84 -27.33 -15.58
N PHE A 4 -2.86 -26.44 -15.69
CA PHE A 4 -2.98 -25.05 -15.33
C PHE A 4 -3.57 -24.21 -16.47
N ARG A 5 -4.24 -23.12 -16.12
CA ARG A 5 -4.61 -22.07 -17.08
C ARG A 5 -3.33 -21.52 -17.74
N PRO A 6 -3.36 -21.18 -19.05
CA PRO A 6 -2.16 -20.67 -19.74
C PRO A 6 -1.51 -19.48 -19.04
N GLN A 7 -2.30 -18.53 -18.52
CA GLN A 7 -1.81 -17.37 -17.79
C GLN A 7 -1.03 -17.78 -16.52
N VAL A 8 -1.60 -18.72 -15.74
CA VAL A 8 -0.97 -19.21 -14.49
C VAL A 8 0.34 -19.96 -14.79
N GLN A 9 0.42 -20.64 -15.93
CA GLN A 9 1.65 -21.33 -16.32
C GLN A 9 2.78 -20.38 -16.72
N GLN A 10 2.45 -19.19 -17.22
CA GLN A 10 3.42 -18.21 -17.71
C GLN A 10 3.86 -17.20 -16.65
N MET A 11 3.02 -16.90 -15.65
CA MET A 11 3.30 -15.89 -14.64
C MET A 11 4.36 -16.32 -13.64
N ALA A 12 5.19 -15.39 -13.21
CA ALA A 12 6.19 -15.60 -12.15
C ALA A 12 5.60 -15.60 -10.74
N GLY A 13 4.42 -14.98 -10.56
CA GLY A 13 3.82 -14.72 -9.27
C GLY A 13 4.51 -13.60 -8.46
N TYR A 14 3.87 -13.19 -7.37
CA TYR A 14 4.42 -12.16 -6.50
C TYR A 14 5.47 -12.73 -5.54
N THR A 15 6.63 -12.08 -5.44
CA THR A 15 7.69 -12.45 -4.50
C THR A 15 7.68 -11.52 -3.29
N PRO A 16 7.30 -12.01 -2.09
CA PRO A 16 7.30 -11.21 -0.87
C PRO A 16 8.72 -10.80 -0.44
N GLY A 17 8.81 -9.80 0.44
CA GLY A 17 10.08 -9.44 1.07
C GLY A 17 10.57 -10.54 2.02
N GLU A 18 11.89 -10.62 2.15
CA GLU A 18 12.55 -11.57 3.05
C GLU A 18 12.07 -11.37 4.51
N GLN A 19 11.85 -12.50 5.21
CA GLN A 19 11.41 -12.54 6.60
C GLN A 19 12.42 -13.34 7.43
N PRO A 20 13.45 -12.70 8.02
CA PRO A 20 14.41 -13.38 8.87
C PRO A 20 13.73 -14.06 10.06
N GLN A 21 14.08 -15.33 10.32
CA GLN A 21 13.54 -16.10 11.45
C GLN A 21 14.43 -15.98 12.70
N GLU A 22 15.67 -15.55 12.52
CA GLU A 22 16.62 -15.33 13.62
C GLU A 22 16.39 -13.98 14.30
N SER A 23 16.71 -13.89 15.57
CA SER A 23 16.71 -12.64 16.32
C SER A 23 17.91 -11.73 16.00
N GLY A 24 17.82 -10.47 16.38
CA GLY A 24 18.93 -9.52 16.27
C GLY A 24 19.04 -8.81 14.92
N TRP A 25 18.02 -8.92 14.06
CA TRP A 25 17.92 -8.14 12.84
C TRP A 25 17.27 -6.77 13.08
N VAL A 26 17.84 -5.75 12.49
CA VAL A 26 17.15 -4.47 12.23
C VAL A 26 16.40 -4.63 10.92
N LYS A 27 15.08 -4.91 11.02
CA LYS A 27 14.24 -5.30 9.88
C LYS A 27 13.48 -4.10 9.32
N LEU A 28 13.97 -3.54 8.20
CA LEU A 28 13.46 -2.32 7.57
C LEU A 28 13.15 -2.51 6.07
N ASN A 29 12.64 -3.69 5.67
CA ASN A 29 12.46 -4.06 4.26
C ASN A 29 11.01 -4.15 3.78
N THR A 30 10.02 -4.28 4.67
CA THR A 30 8.61 -4.57 4.30
C THR A 30 7.60 -3.53 4.78
N ASN A 31 8.09 -2.35 5.18
CA ASN A 31 7.27 -1.20 5.56
C ASN A 31 6.27 -1.51 6.70
N GLU A 32 6.68 -2.37 7.65
CA GLU A 32 5.94 -2.50 8.90
C GLU A 32 6.11 -1.25 9.76
N ASN A 33 5.16 -1.02 10.66
CA ASN A 33 5.28 0.06 11.63
C ASN A 33 6.23 -0.36 12.74
N ALA A 34 7.17 0.50 13.11
CA ALA A 34 8.13 0.25 14.18
C ALA A 34 7.49 0.25 15.59
N TYR A 35 6.33 0.83 15.74
CA TYR A 35 5.61 0.94 17.00
C TYR A 35 4.44 -0.04 17.09
N PRO A 36 4.09 -0.52 18.30
CA PRO A 36 3.02 -1.49 18.48
C PRO A 36 1.63 -0.90 18.16
N PRO A 37 0.64 -1.75 17.89
CA PRO A 37 -0.76 -1.31 17.78
C PRO A 37 -1.27 -0.79 19.12
N SER A 38 -2.42 -0.09 19.07
CA SER A 38 -3.10 0.38 20.28
C SER A 38 -3.33 -0.76 21.30
N PRO A 39 -3.14 -0.52 22.60
CA PRO A 39 -3.50 -1.48 23.65
C PRO A 39 -4.95 -1.98 23.58
N ARG A 40 -5.88 -1.12 23.10
CA ARG A 40 -7.29 -1.48 22.88
C ARG A 40 -7.47 -2.62 21.89
N VAL A 41 -6.53 -2.79 20.95
CA VAL A 41 -6.53 -3.93 20.02
C VAL A 41 -6.34 -5.24 20.76
N LYS A 42 -5.36 -5.32 21.65
CA LYS A 42 -5.10 -6.53 22.46
C LYS A 42 -6.32 -6.89 23.31
N GLU A 43 -6.93 -5.91 23.95
CA GLU A 43 -8.14 -6.09 24.76
C GLU A 43 -9.33 -6.59 23.92
N ALA A 44 -9.52 -6.03 22.71
CA ALA A 44 -10.59 -6.43 21.82
C ALA A 44 -10.41 -7.88 21.32
N VAL A 45 -9.19 -8.25 20.95
CA VAL A 45 -8.85 -9.62 20.55
C VAL A 45 -9.06 -10.61 21.71
N GLN A 46 -8.63 -10.24 22.93
CA GLN A 46 -8.81 -11.08 24.11
C GLN A 46 -10.31 -11.37 24.39
N ARG A 47 -11.17 -10.35 24.32
CA ARG A 47 -12.62 -10.54 24.47
C ARG A 47 -13.21 -11.51 23.44
N VAL A 48 -12.67 -11.55 22.23
CA VAL A 48 -13.10 -12.53 21.21
C VAL A 48 -12.63 -13.93 21.58
N LEU A 49 -11.40 -14.09 22.08
CA LEU A 49 -10.85 -15.38 22.50
C LEU A 49 -11.62 -15.97 23.69
N ASP A 50 -12.10 -15.12 24.61
CA ASP A 50 -12.94 -15.52 25.75
C ASP A 50 -14.39 -15.84 25.33
N GLY A 51 -14.73 -15.59 24.07
CA GLY A 51 -16.06 -15.77 23.50
C GLY A 51 -16.22 -17.06 22.70
N ARG A 52 -17.03 -16.98 21.65
CA ARG A 52 -17.47 -18.16 20.86
C ARG A 52 -16.83 -18.16 19.47
N LEU A 53 -15.66 -18.77 19.31
CA LEU A 53 -14.94 -18.89 18.02
C LEU A 53 -15.58 -19.88 17.04
N ASN A 54 -16.53 -20.69 17.50
CA ASN A 54 -17.24 -21.67 16.68
C ASN A 54 -18.44 -21.09 15.89
N ILE A 55 -18.62 -19.76 15.93
CA ILE A 55 -19.71 -19.07 15.24
C ILE A 55 -19.12 -18.17 14.16
N TYR A 56 -19.73 -18.16 12.99
CA TYR A 56 -19.33 -17.26 11.91
C TYR A 56 -19.39 -15.79 12.34
N PRO A 57 -18.45 -14.96 11.85
CA PRO A 57 -18.47 -13.52 12.08
C PRO A 57 -19.66 -12.85 11.36
N ASP A 58 -19.90 -11.58 11.68
CA ASP A 58 -20.83 -10.75 10.92
C ASP A 58 -20.35 -10.62 9.45
N PRO A 59 -21.11 -11.13 8.46
CA PRO A 59 -20.72 -11.14 7.06
C PRO A 59 -20.61 -9.74 6.44
N LEU A 60 -21.23 -8.75 7.09
CA LEU A 60 -21.22 -7.35 6.65
C LEU A 60 -20.20 -6.48 7.41
N ALA A 61 -19.57 -7.04 8.46
CA ALA A 61 -18.66 -6.27 9.33
C ALA A 61 -19.30 -4.95 9.83
N THR A 62 -20.53 -5.02 10.29
CA THR A 62 -21.41 -3.87 10.55
C THR A 62 -20.78 -2.87 11.50
N GLU A 63 -20.17 -3.32 12.60
CA GLU A 63 -19.55 -2.42 13.58
C GLU A 63 -18.32 -1.73 13.00
N PHE A 64 -17.45 -2.46 12.28
CA PHE A 64 -16.31 -1.87 11.60
C PHE A 64 -16.73 -0.80 10.60
N ARG A 65 -17.75 -1.10 9.77
CA ARG A 65 -18.25 -0.17 8.76
C ARG A 65 -18.81 1.11 9.38
N LYS A 66 -19.52 1.02 10.50
CA LYS A 66 -19.99 2.20 11.25
C LYS A 66 -18.84 3.10 11.70
N VAL A 67 -17.83 2.50 12.36
CA VAL A 67 -16.67 3.24 12.85
C VAL A 67 -15.86 3.87 11.70
N ALA A 68 -15.64 3.13 10.62
CA ALA A 68 -14.97 3.66 9.45
C ALA A 68 -15.78 4.80 8.80
N ALA A 69 -17.09 4.63 8.67
CA ALA A 69 -17.97 5.64 8.10
C ALA A 69 -17.97 6.95 8.90
N GLU A 70 -17.99 6.88 10.22
CA GLU A 70 -17.84 8.05 11.10
C GLU A 70 -16.51 8.76 10.84
N LEU A 71 -15.38 8.01 10.80
CA LEU A 71 -14.05 8.57 10.56
C LEU A 71 -13.95 9.29 9.19
N PHE A 72 -14.52 8.70 8.15
CA PHE A 72 -14.48 9.24 6.79
C PHE A 72 -15.67 10.15 6.45
N GLN A 73 -16.61 10.36 7.38
CA GLN A 73 -17.82 11.19 7.22
C GLN A 73 -18.64 10.77 5.97
N VAL A 74 -18.84 9.47 5.82
CA VAL A 74 -19.64 8.84 4.77
C VAL A 74 -20.67 7.90 5.39
N ASP A 75 -21.59 7.36 4.56
CA ASP A 75 -22.51 6.31 5.01
C ASP A 75 -21.79 4.97 5.14
N PRO A 76 -22.16 4.09 6.09
CA PRO A 76 -21.61 2.73 6.19
C PRO A 76 -21.68 1.90 4.90
N ASP A 77 -22.61 2.19 4.00
CA ASP A 77 -22.71 1.53 2.70
C ASP A 77 -21.63 1.94 1.68
N TRP A 78 -20.80 2.91 2.02
CA TRP A 78 -19.61 3.28 1.26
C TRP A 78 -18.39 2.43 1.61
N ILE A 79 -18.45 1.57 2.64
CA ILE A 79 -17.32 0.83 3.17
C ILE A 79 -17.42 -0.65 2.81
N LEU A 80 -16.33 -1.21 2.26
CA LEU A 80 -16.16 -2.65 2.03
C LEU A 80 -14.87 -3.14 2.70
N PRO A 81 -14.93 -3.94 3.77
CA PRO A 81 -13.75 -4.52 4.41
C PRO A 81 -13.23 -5.77 3.70
N GLY A 82 -11.92 -6.04 3.88
CA GLY A 82 -11.25 -7.22 3.34
C GLY A 82 -9.99 -7.62 4.13
N ASN A 83 -9.42 -8.79 3.78
CA ASN A 83 -8.19 -9.30 4.37
C ASN A 83 -6.94 -8.57 3.82
N GLY A 84 -6.75 -7.34 4.26
CA GLY A 84 -5.78 -6.40 3.72
C GLY A 84 -6.30 -5.71 2.47
N SER A 85 -5.59 -4.67 2.03
CA SER A 85 -5.87 -4.02 0.75
C SER A 85 -5.70 -4.99 -0.43
N ASP A 86 -4.85 -6.00 -0.33
CA ASP A 86 -4.61 -6.99 -1.39
C ASP A 86 -5.88 -7.76 -1.77
N GLU A 87 -6.71 -8.16 -0.78
CA GLU A 87 -8.02 -8.76 -1.09
C GLU A 87 -8.98 -7.75 -1.73
N ILE A 88 -8.96 -6.51 -1.28
CA ILE A 88 -9.76 -5.45 -1.91
C ILE A 88 -9.37 -5.27 -3.38
N LEU A 89 -8.06 -5.23 -3.70
CA LEU A 89 -7.58 -5.16 -5.08
C LEU A 89 -8.02 -6.39 -5.89
N THR A 90 -8.01 -7.59 -5.31
CA THR A 90 -8.52 -8.81 -5.95
C THR A 90 -10.02 -8.73 -6.23
N ILE A 91 -10.81 -8.23 -5.27
CA ILE A 91 -12.26 -8.02 -5.44
C ILE A 91 -12.53 -6.99 -6.54
N LEU A 92 -11.75 -5.91 -6.60
CA LEU A 92 -11.82 -4.89 -7.66
C LEU A 92 -11.61 -5.52 -9.04
N MET A 93 -10.54 -6.31 -9.20
CA MET A 93 -10.27 -6.97 -10.47
C MET A 93 -11.41 -7.89 -10.90
N ARG A 94 -11.95 -8.71 -10.00
CA ARG A 94 -13.09 -9.59 -10.26
C ARG A 94 -14.40 -8.84 -10.56
N THR A 95 -14.53 -7.61 -10.06
CA THR A 95 -15.75 -6.80 -10.24
C THR A 95 -15.77 -6.06 -11.56
N PHE A 96 -14.63 -5.51 -11.98
CA PHE A 96 -14.59 -4.53 -13.05
C PHE A 96 -13.88 -5.00 -14.32
N VAL A 97 -13.08 -6.07 -14.26
CA VAL A 97 -12.14 -6.42 -15.33
C VAL A 97 -12.49 -7.77 -15.96
N ASP A 98 -12.79 -7.74 -17.24
CA ASP A 98 -12.92 -8.93 -18.08
C ASP A 98 -11.57 -9.32 -18.73
N PRO A 99 -11.41 -10.57 -19.23
CA PRO A 99 -10.23 -10.93 -20.01
C PRO A 99 -10.02 -9.98 -21.20
N ASN A 100 -8.78 -9.58 -21.44
CA ASN A 100 -8.34 -8.61 -22.46
C ASN A 100 -8.72 -7.14 -22.21
N ASP A 101 -9.39 -6.80 -21.13
CA ASP A 101 -9.51 -5.41 -20.69
C ASP A 101 -8.13 -4.80 -20.41
N LEU A 102 -8.03 -3.48 -20.46
CA LEU A 102 -6.80 -2.76 -20.13
C LEU A 102 -6.81 -2.34 -18.65
N VAL A 103 -5.78 -2.76 -17.93
CA VAL A 103 -5.45 -2.28 -16.59
C VAL A 103 -4.15 -1.51 -16.67
N SER A 104 -4.08 -0.35 -16.04
CA SER A 104 -2.88 0.49 -16.06
C SER A 104 -2.46 0.91 -14.66
N ALA A 105 -1.17 1.18 -14.48
CA ALA A 105 -0.61 1.73 -13.25
C ALA A 105 0.69 2.48 -13.55
N PRO A 106 1.12 3.42 -12.67
CA PRO A 106 2.45 4.01 -12.74
C PRO A 106 3.54 2.95 -12.64
N TYR A 107 4.69 3.23 -13.23
CA TYR A 107 5.87 2.37 -13.12
C TYR A 107 7.15 3.22 -13.02
N PRO A 108 8.02 2.95 -12.04
CA PRO A 108 7.94 1.91 -11.01
C PRO A 108 6.83 2.13 -9.96
N SER A 109 6.15 1.03 -9.59
CA SER A 109 5.11 1.04 -8.57
C SER A 109 4.91 -0.32 -7.91
N TYR A 110 3.79 -0.53 -7.23
CA TYR A 110 3.46 -1.78 -6.55
C TYR A 110 3.18 -2.91 -7.55
N THR A 111 4.02 -3.92 -7.53
CA THR A 111 4.02 -5.00 -8.55
C THR A 111 2.80 -5.92 -8.49
N LEU A 112 2.03 -5.92 -7.41
CA LEU A 112 0.83 -6.73 -7.30
C LEU A 112 -0.23 -6.35 -8.36
N TYR A 113 -0.28 -5.10 -8.80
CA TYR A 113 -1.25 -4.68 -9.84
C TYR A 113 -1.07 -5.47 -11.14
N GLU A 114 0.17 -5.62 -11.59
CA GLU A 114 0.51 -6.43 -12.78
C GLU A 114 0.13 -7.90 -12.57
N THR A 115 0.51 -8.48 -11.43
CA THR A 115 0.16 -9.87 -11.08
C THR A 115 -1.35 -10.11 -11.09
N LEU A 116 -2.14 -9.18 -10.55
CA LEU A 116 -3.61 -9.30 -10.54
C LEU A 116 -4.20 -9.20 -11.96
N ALA A 117 -3.64 -8.34 -12.82
CA ALA A 117 -4.06 -8.26 -14.22
C ALA A 117 -3.75 -9.57 -14.96
N GLU A 118 -2.56 -10.14 -14.77
CA GLU A 118 -2.19 -11.44 -15.33
C GLU A 118 -3.14 -12.58 -14.89
N ILE A 119 -3.46 -12.64 -13.57
CA ILE A 119 -4.39 -13.64 -13.03
C ILE A 119 -5.78 -13.52 -13.69
N GLN A 120 -6.25 -12.29 -13.92
CA GLN A 120 -7.53 -12.00 -14.53
C GLN A 120 -7.54 -12.26 -16.05
N GLY A 121 -6.37 -12.39 -16.67
CA GLY A 121 -6.22 -12.47 -18.13
C GLY A 121 -6.41 -11.13 -18.84
N ALA A 122 -6.21 -10.06 -18.12
CA ALA A 122 -6.25 -8.69 -18.62
C ALA A 122 -4.89 -8.26 -19.21
N ARG A 123 -4.91 -7.23 -20.03
CA ARG A 123 -3.69 -6.56 -20.51
C ARG A 123 -3.23 -5.57 -19.44
N PHE A 124 -1.93 -5.50 -19.20
CA PHE A 124 -1.37 -4.53 -18.26
C PHE A 124 -0.49 -3.51 -18.98
N GLN A 125 -0.73 -2.23 -18.72
CA GLN A 125 0.07 -1.13 -19.26
C GLN A 125 0.82 -0.42 -18.13
N LYS A 126 2.15 -0.46 -18.18
CA LYS A 126 3.03 0.34 -17.34
C LYS A 126 3.10 1.76 -17.89
N ILE A 127 2.69 2.74 -17.09
CA ILE A 127 2.87 4.16 -17.40
C ILE A 127 4.18 4.59 -16.78
N GLN A 128 5.24 4.64 -17.54
CA GLN A 128 6.57 4.94 -17.01
C GLN A 128 6.62 6.38 -16.52
N LEU A 129 6.94 6.55 -15.24
CA LEU A 129 7.13 7.85 -14.63
C LEU A 129 8.42 8.51 -15.12
N ASN A 130 8.45 9.83 -15.09
CA ASN A 130 9.65 10.62 -15.34
C ASN A 130 10.69 10.40 -14.23
N PRO A 131 11.98 10.75 -14.43
CA PRO A 131 13.02 10.62 -13.41
C PRO A 131 12.72 11.35 -12.09
N ASP A 132 11.92 12.40 -12.12
CA ASP A 132 11.44 13.16 -10.95
C ASP A 132 10.21 12.56 -10.29
N TRP A 133 9.80 11.36 -10.70
CA TRP A 133 8.61 10.62 -10.25
C TRP A 133 7.27 11.29 -10.60
N ASN A 134 7.26 12.26 -11.50
CA ASN A 134 6.03 12.86 -12.04
C ASN A 134 5.51 12.08 -13.25
N TRP A 135 4.26 12.33 -13.59
CA TRP A 135 3.58 11.71 -14.72
C TRP A 135 4.07 12.27 -16.06
N PRO A 136 4.30 11.45 -17.09
CA PRO A 136 4.33 11.89 -18.48
C PRO A 136 2.89 12.21 -18.93
N VAL A 137 2.49 13.47 -18.89
CA VAL A 137 1.08 13.90 -18.93
C VAL A 137 0.31 13.32 -20.13
N ALA A 138 0.86 13.40 -21.35
CA ALA A 138 0.15 12.93 -22.55
C ALA A 138 -0.11 11.43 -22.53
N ASP A 139 0.94 10.63 -22.27
CA ASP A 139 0.85 9.15 -22.24
C ASP A 139 -0.06 8.66 -21.11
N THR A 140 -0.04 9.39 -19.99
CA THR A 140 -0.87 9.06 -18.82
C THR A 140 -2.34 9.31 -19.10
N LEU A 141 -2.69 10.43 -19.72
CA LEU A 141 -4.08 10.74 -20.09
C LEU A 141 -4.62 9.75 -21.13
N GLU A 142 -3.81 9.37 -22.12
CA GLU A 142 -4.21 8.35 -23.11
C GLU A 142 -4.45 6.99 -22.45
N ALA A 143 -3.52 6.53 -21.62
CA ALA A 143 -3.65 5.28 -20.89
C ALA A 143 -4.87 5.30 -19.96
N ALA A 144 -5.07 6.39 -19.21
CA ALA A 144 -6.21 6.57 -18.32
C ALA A 144 -7.54 6.46 -19.07
N ALA A 145 -7.68 7.19 -20.20
CA ALA A 145 -8.93 7.19 -20.99
C ALA A 145 -9.35 5.79 -21.46
N ARG A 146 -8.38 4.90 -21.74
CA ARG A 146 -8.58 3.54 -22.27
C ARG A 146 -8.69 2.46 -21.20
N SER A 147 -8.28 2.77 -19.97
CA SER A 147 -8.22 1.78 -18.88
C SER A 147 -9.61 1.41 -18.37
N LYS A 148 -9.80 0.11 -18.09
CA LYS A 148 -10.94 -0.39 -17.32
C LYS A 148 -10.72 -0.18 -15.83
N VAL A 149 -9.48 -0.35 -15.37
CA VAL A 149 -9.02 0.03 -14.04
C VAL A 149 -7.68 0.75 -14.17
N LEU A 150 -7.59 1.94 -13.60
CA LEU A 150 -6.33 2.64 -13.40
C LEU A 150 -6.01 2.63 -11.92
N PHE A 151 -4.94 1.93 -11.53
CA PHE A 151 -4.41 1.97 -10.17
C PHE A 151 -3.46 3.15 -10.01
N VAL A 152 -3.67 3.94 -8.97
CA VAL A 152 -2.79 5.03 -8.60
C VAL A 152 -2.49 4.95 -7.11
N PRO A 153 -1.35 4.38 -6.70
CA PRO A 153 -0.92 4.45 -5.31
C PRO A 153 -0.54 5.89 -4.96
N ASN A 154 -1.19 6.46 -3.97
CA ASN A 154 -0.94 7.85 -3.59
C ASN A 154 -0.97 8.04 -2.07
N PRO A 155 0.23 7.96 -1.44
CA PRO A 155 1.60 8.00 -1.99
C PRO A 155 2.04 6.76 -2.74
N ASN A 156 2.96 6.96 -3.73
CA ASN A 156 3.52 5.87 -4.51
C ASN A 156 4.54 5.02 -3.71
N ALA A 157 4.67 3.77 -4.05
CA ALA A 157 5.75 2.88 -3.61
C ALA A 157 6.49 2.34 -4.85
N PRO A 158 7.82 2.49 -5.00
CA PRO A 158 8.79 2.70 -3.92
C PRO A 158 9.18 4.15 -3.63
N SER A 159 8.80 5.13 -4.44
CA SER A 159 9.32 6.50 -4.34
C SER A 159 8.88 7.24 -3.07
N GLY A 160 7.67 7.02 -2.61
CA GLY A 160 7.11 7.70 -1.45
C GLY A 160 6.49 9.07 -1.76
N ASN A 161 6.60 9.59 -2.97
CA ASN A 161 6.00 10.85 -3.37
C ASN A 161 4.47 10.78 -3.42
N ARG A 162 3.83 11.92 -3.32
CA ARG A 162 2.39 12.09 -3.42
C ARG A 162 2.07 13.08 -4.55
N TRP A 163 1.14 12.70 -5.43
CA TRP A 163 0.65 13.61 -6.47
C TRP A 163 -0.53 14.46 -5.98
N PRO A 164 -0.70 15.68 -6.52
CA PRO A 164 -1.82 16.55 -6.20
C PRO A 164 -3.18 15.95 -6.60
N ASP A 165 -4.23 16.34 -5.90
CA ASP A 165 -5.58 15.82 -6.14
C ASP A 165 -6.14 16.24 -7.51
N GLU A 166 -5.82 17.44 -7.97
CA GLU A 166 -6.18 17.95 -9.30
C GLU A 166 -5.59 17.11 -10.42
N ASP A 167 -4.37 16.62 -10.28
CA ASP A 167 -3.75 15.72 -11.25
C ASP A 167 -4.48 14.38 -11.29
N LEU A 168 -4.82 13.84 -10.11
CA LEU A 168 -5.53 12.56 -10.01
C LEU A 168 -6.91 12.61 -10.65
N LEU A 169 -7.64 13.72 -10.55
CA LEU A 169 -8.96 13.87 -11.15
C LEU A 169 -8.91 13.86 -12.68
N SER A 170 -7.82 14.32 -13.27
CA SER A 170 -7.60 14.28 -14.73
C SER A 170 -7.43 12.85 -15.25
N LEU A 171 -7.09 11.90 -14.37
CA LEU A 171 -6.80 10.50 -14.69
C LEU A 171 -8.01 9.57 -14.62
N ILE A 172 -9.22 10.07 -14.38
CA ILE A 172 -10.42 9.23 -14.28
C ILE A 172 -10.73 8.57 -15.62
N PRO A 173 -10.78 7.22 -15.71
CA PRO A 173 -11.05 6.51 -16.93
C PRO A 173 -12.39 6.85 -17.55
N THR A 174 -12.45 6.91 -18.90
CA THR A 174 -13.70 7.23 -19.60
C THR A 174 -14.79 6.18 -19.37
N GLN A 175 -14.42 4.89 -19.39
CA GLN A 175 -15.35 3.75 -19.20
C GLN A 175 -14.89 2.78 -18.11
N GLY A 176 -14.15 3.27 -17.13
CA GLY A 176 -13.58 2.47 -16.07
C GLY A 176 -13.61 3.17 -14.72
N VAL A 177 -12.80 2.66 -13.80
CA VAL A 177 -12.66 3.20 -12.44
C VAL A 177 -11.21 3.61 -12.16
N LEU A 178 -11.07 4.71 -11.42
CA LEU A 178 -9.81 5.13 -10.82
C LEU A 178 -9.73 4.54 -9.42
N VAL A 179 -8.67 3.79 -9.13
CA VAL A 179 -8.40 3.24 -7.79
C VAL A 179 -7.25 4.01 -7.16
N LEU A 180 -7.56 4.81 -6.15
CA LEU A 180 -6.56 5.50 -5.33
C LEU A 180 -6.14 4.56 -4.20
N ASP A 181 -4.95 3.99 -4.33
CA ASP A 181 -4.41 3.11 -3.28
C ASP A 181 -3.67 3.95 -2.24
N GLU A 182 -4.37 4.21 -1.13
CA GLU A 182 -3.87 4.98 0.00
C GLU A 182 -3.36 4.10 1.14
N ALA A 183 -2.66 2.99 0.83
CA ALA A 183 -2.06 2.13 1.86
C ALA A 183 -1.13 2.90 2.81
N TYR A 184 -0.57 4.02 2.37
CA TYR A 184 0.30 4.92 3.14
C TYR A 184 -0.35 6.28 3.43
N GLY A 185 -1.61 6.46 3.12
CA GLY A 185 -2.31 7.76 3.18
C GLY A 185 -2.28 8.45 4.55
N ASP A 186 -2.24 7.69 5.66
CA ASP A 186 -2.20 8.26 7.01
C ASP A 186 -0.86 8.94 7.36
N PHE A 187 0.21 8.68 6.59
CA PHE A 187 1.50 9.35 6.75
C PHE A 187 1.62 10.66 5.98
N CYS A 188 0.61 11.01 5.19
CA CYS A 188 0.56 12.26 4.43
C CYS A 188 0.18 13.46 5.31
N ASP A 189 0.54 14.66 4.85
CA ASP A 189 0.10 15.91 5.48
C ASP A 189 -1.41 16.10 5.38
N ARG A 190 -2.03 15.49 4.35
CA ARG A 190 -3.49 15.43 4.16
C ARG A 190 -3.90 13.96 3.97
N PRO A 191 -4.26 13.26 5.05
CA PRO A 191 -4.39 11.79 5.02
C PRO A 191 -5.68 11.26 4.38
N HIS A 192 -6.71 12.07 4.14
CA HIS A 192 -8.02 11.62 3.63
C HIS A 192 -8.38 12.23 2.29
N ARG A 193 -8.99 11.38 1.42
CA ARG A 193 -9.39 11.72 0.05
C ARG A 193 -10.89 11.59 -0.20
N CYS A 194 -11.68 11.44 0.87
CA CYS A 194 -13.12 11.18 0.71
C CYS A 194 -13.90 12.35 0.11
N GLU A 195 -13.34 13.54 0.10
CA GLU A 195 -13.89 14.70 -0.61
C GLU A 195 -14.02 14.42 -2.11
N LEU A 196 -13.06 13.71 -2.70
CA LEU A 196 -13.09 13.32 -4.11
C LEU A 196 -14.25 12.36 -4.41
N LEU A 197 -14.62 11.51 -3.44
CA LEU A 197 -15.72 10.56 -3.60
C LEU A 197 -17.09 11.21 -3.53
N LYS A 198 -17.21 12.37 -2.88
CA LYS A 198 -18.47 13.12 -2.70
C LYS A 198 -18.81 13.99 -3.88
N ALA A 199 -17.85 14.37 -4.70
CA ALA A 199 -18.06 15.16 -5.92
C ALA A 199 -18.69 14.31 -7.03
N GLY A 200 -19.21 14.93 -8.08
CA GLY A 200 -19.91 14.25 -9.19
C GLY A 200 -19.09 13.18 -9.91
N PHE A 201 -17.78 13.35 -10.00
CA PHE A 201 -16.84 12.35 -10.56
C PHE A 201 -16.53 11.21 -9.58
N GLY A 202 -16.91 11.30 -8.31
CA GLY A 202 -16.70 10.27 -7.30
C GLY A 202 -17.37 8.93 -7.61
N ALA A 203 -18.37 8.92 -8.53
CA ALA A 203 -19.00 7.69 -9.00
C ALA A 203 -18.06 6.71 -9.70
N LYS A 204 -16.83 7.13 -10.05
CA LYS A 204 -15.80 6.31 -10.70
C LYS A 204 -14.52 6.18 -9.89
N ILE A 205 -14.50 6.66 -8.66
CA ILE A 205 -13.31 6.61 -7.79
C ILE A 205 -13.53 5.61 -6.66
N ILE A 206 -12.52 4.80 -6.41
CA ILE A 206 -12.45 3.89 -5.27
C ILE A 206 -11.16 4.18 -4.51
N VAL A 207 -11.26 4.45 -3.22
CA VAL A 207 -10.10 4.59 -2.34
C VAL A 207 -9.88 3.26 -1.61
N THR A 208 -8.66 2.73 -1.63
CA THR A 208 -8.28 1.57 -0.81
C THR A 208 -7.42 1.98 0.37
N ARG A 209 -7.63 1.34 1.51
CA ARG A 209 -6.95 1.63 2.77
C ARG A 209 -6.44 0.35 3.40
N SER A 210 -5.32 0.43 4.11
CA SER A 210 -4.72 -0.69 4.81
C SER A 210 -4.45 -0.34 6.28
N LEU A 211 -4.80 -1.23 7.21
CA LEU A 211 -4.42 -1.09 8.61
C LEU A 211 -3.04 -1.69 8.92
N SER A 212 -2.38 -2.23 7.91
CA SER A 212 -1.05 -2.86 8.04
C SER A 212 0.07 -1.87 8.39
N LYS A 213 -0.11 -0.58 8.06
CA LYS A 213 0.95 0.43 8.12
C LYS A 213 0.77 1.35 9.33
N SER A 214 -0.07 2.37 9.25
CA SER A 214 -0.30 3.36 10.31
C SER A 214 -0.86 2.77 11.61
N TYR A 215 -1.72 1.75 11.52
CA TYR A 215 -2.33 1.10 12.68
C TYR A 215 -1.53 -0.11 13.23
N SER A 216 -0.35 -0.42 12.66
CA SER A 216 0.53 -1.51 13.12
C SER A 216 -0.12 -2.91 13.09
N LEU A 217 -1.04 -3.16 12.15
CA LEU A 217 -1.81 -4.40 12.06
C LEU A 217 -1.41 -5.29 10.87
N ALA A 218 -0.15 -5.25 10.43
CA ALA A 218 0.31 -6.04 9.30
C ALA A 218 0.03 -7.55 9.46
N GLY A 219 0.22 -8.10 10.66
CA GLY A 219 -0.06 -9.51 10.97
C GLY A 219 -1.55 -9.85 11.09
N ILE A 220 -2.42 -8.86 11.27
CA ILE A 220 -3.89 -9.05 11.37
C ILE A 220 -4.54 -9.16 10.00
N ARG A 221 -3.87 -8.67 8.93
CA ARG A 221 -4.38 -8.70 7.56
C ARG A 221 -5.75 -8.03 7.43
N PHE A 222 -5.82 -6.70 7.59
CA PHE A 222 -7.06 -5.96 7.44
C PHE A 222 -6.90 -4.70 6.60
N GLY A 223 -7.85 -4.49 5.69
CA GLY A 223 -7.97 -3.30 4.84
C GLY A 223 -9.42 -3.08 4.43
N PHE A 224 -9.68 -2.02 3.73
CA PHE A 224 -11.03 -1.72 3.25
C PHE A 224 -11.01 -0.79 2.04
N ALA A 225 -12.11 -0.80 1.29
CA ALA A 225 -12.40 0.19 0.26
C ALA A 225 -13.41 1.22 0.77
N VAL A 226 -13.29 2.45 0.26
CA VAL A 226 -14.29 3.51 0.37
C VAL A 226 -14.68 3.92 -1.05
N ALA A 227 -15.96 3.85 -1.38
CA ALA A 227 -16.49 4.25 -2.69
C ALA A 227 -18.00 4.53 -2.59
N GLN A 228 -18.58 5.12 -3.63
CA GLN A 228 -20.03 5.31 -3.66
C GLN A 228 -20.78 3.97 -3.58
N PRO A 229 -22.00 3.94 -2.98
CA PRO A 229 -22.73 2.70 -2.68
C PRO A 229 -22.97 1.79 -3.88
N GLU A 230 -23.09 2.33 -5.08
CA GLU A 230 -23.27 1.54 -6.30
C GLU A 230 -22.06 0.64 -6.58
N LEU A 231 -20.83 1.19 -6.48
CA LEU A 231 -19.59 0.44 -6.66
C LEU A 231 -19.43 -0.60 -5.55
N ILE A 232 -19.69 -0.21 -4.30
CA ILE A 232 -19.62 -1.13 -3.15
C ILE A 232 -20.61 -2.29 -3.29
N ARG A 233 -21.85 -2.05 -3.78
CA ARG A 233 -22.82 -3.12 -4.05
C ARG A 233 -22.31 -4.09 -5.10
N GLY A 234 -21.67 -3.59 -6.16
CA GLY A 234 -21.03 -4.43 -7.18
C GLY A 234 -19.94 -5.34 -6.58
N MET A 235 -18.99 -4.73 -5.86
CA MET A 235 -17.88 -5.42 -5.20
C MET A 235 -18.35 -6.44 -4.16
N ARG A 236 -19.42 -6.15 -3.44
CA ARG A 236 -20.00 -7.04 -2.44
C ARG A 236 -20.54 -8.35 -3.02
N LYS A 237 -20.91 -8.40 -4.31
CA LYS A 237 -21.39 -9.61 -4.99
C LYS A 237 -20.30 -10.65 -5.24
N VAL A 238 -19.04 -10.23 -5.34
CA VAL A 238 -17.90 -11.08 -5.71
C VAL A 238 -16.96 -11.41 -4.56
N LYS A 239 -17.13 -10.76 -3.40
CA LYS A 239 -16.38 -11.11 -2.20
C LYS A 239 -16.91 -12.40 -1.56
N ASP A 240 -16.06 -13.12 -0.85
CA ASP A 240 -16.47 -14.28 -0.08
C ASP A 240 -17.44 -13.88 1.06
N SER A 241 -18.40 -14.75 1.38
CA SER A 241 -19.49 -14.42 2.32
C SER A 241 -18.97 -13.98 3.70
N TYR A 242 -17.97 -14.68 4.24
CA TYR A 242 -17.36 -14.42 5.55
C TYR A 242 -15.85 -14.17 5.40
N ASN A 243 -15.47 -13.25 4.51
CA ASN A 243 -14.07 -13.01 4.17
C ASN A 243 -13.20 -12.56 5.35
N CYS A 244 -13.73 -11.72 6.24
CA CYS A 244 -12.99 -11.24 7.40
C CYS A 244 -13.32 -12.09 8.64
N ASN A 245 -12.30 -12.60 9.31
CA ASN A 245 -12.48 -13.37 10.55
C ASN A 245 -12.78 -12.48 11.76
N THR A 246 -13.34 -13.07 12.81
CA THR A 246 -13.80 -12.35 14.02
C THR A 246 -12.67 -11.60 14.74
N LEU A 247 -11.47 -12.17 14.80
CA LEU A 247 -10.32 -11.55 15.48
C LEU A 247 -9.86 -10.30 14.71
N SER A 248 -9.76 -10.41 13.37
CA SER A 248 -9.39 -9.27 12.53
C SER A 248 -10.41 -8.15 12.58
N LEU A 249 -11.71 -8.47 12.59
CA LEU A 249 -12.79 -7.48 12.74
C LEU A 249 -12.71 -6.73 14.08
N ALA A 250 -12.50 -7.45 15.18
CA ALA A 250 -12.37 -6.86 16.51
C ALA A 250 -11.13 -5.97 16.61
N ALA A 251 -9.98 -6.47 16.12
CA ALA A 251 -8.72 -5.74 16.10
C ALA A 251 -8.82 -4.45 15.28
N ALA A 252 -9.34 -4.54 14.06
CA ALA A 252 -9.49 -3.42 13.14
C ALA A 252 -10.46 -2.35 13.70
N THR A 253 -11.59 -2.78 14.25
CA THR A 253 -12.57 -1.87 14.85
C THR A 253 -11.98 -1.12 16.06
N ALA A 254 -11.25 -1.83 16.93
CA ALA A 254 -10.60 -1.23 18.09
C ALA A 254 -9.50 -0.24 17.69
N ALA A 255 -8.72 -0.58 16.65
CA ALA A 255 -7.67 0.29 16.12
C ALA A 255 -8.25 1.58 15.55
N LEU A 256 -9.32 1.51 14.74
CA LEU A 256 -9.98 2.70 14.19
C LEU A 256 -10.59 3.60 15.27
N LYS A 257 -11.03 3.04 16.39
CA LYS A 257 -11.56 3.81 17.53
C LYS A 257 -10.47 4.55 18.32
N ASP A 258 -9.19 4.28 18.07
CA ASP A 258 -8.05 4.89 18.79
C ASP A 258 -7.18 5.71 17.85
N GLN A 259 -7.76 6.79 17.33
CA GLN A 259 -7.08 7.69 16.40
C GLN A 259 -5.90 8.42 17.06
N GLU A 260 -5.97 8.72 18.35
CA GLU A 260 -4.90 9.38 19.10
C GLU A 260 -3.62 8.51 19.12
N TRP A 261 -3.76 7.21 19.35
CA TRP A 261 -2.63 6.29 19.33
C TRP A 261 -2.00 6.19 17.94
N MET A 262 -2.84 6.04 16.91
CA MET A 262 -2.39 5.98 15.52
C MET A 262 -1.65 7.26 15.15
N GLN A 263 -2.22 8.42 15.45
CA GLN A 263 -1.63 9.73 15.14
C GLN A 263 -0.29 9.91 15.86
N ALA A 264 -0.20 9.60 17.15
CA ALA A 264 1.03 9.71 17.91
C ALA A 264 2.17 8.86 17.31
N ASN A 265 1.86 7.63 16.87
CA ASN A 265 2.85 6.78 16.22
C ASN A 265 3.21 7.29 14.81
N THR A 266 2.24 7.79 14.06
CA THR A 266 2.47 8.38 12.74
C THR A 266 3.36 9.62 12.82
N ASP A 267 3.17 10.47 13.81
CA ASP A 267 4.00 11.67 14.02
C ASP A 267 5.45 11.32 14.38
N ARG A 268 5.65 10.27 15.18
CA ARG A 268 7.01 9.73 15.44
C ARG A 268 7.65 9.24 14.15
N ILE A 269 6.93 8.44 13.35
CA ILE A 269 7.43 7.94 12.06
C ILE A 269 7.79 9.10 11.12
N ARG A 270 6.97 10.15 11.03
CA ARG A 270 7.26 11.33 10.21
C ARG A 270 8.54 12.03 10.66
N SER A 271 8.68 12.28 11.96
CA SER A 271 9.89 12.90 12.54
C SER A 271 11.14 12.10 12.25
N THR A 272 11.10 10.78 12.46
CA THR A 272 12.25 9.88 12.19
C THR A 272 12.52 9.75 10.68
N ARG A 273 11.47 9.79 9.82
CA ARG A 273 11.63 9.84 8.37
C ARG A 273 12.39 11.07 7.91
N ASP A 274 12.01 12.25 8.42
CA ASP A 274 12.65 13.52 8.06
C ASP A 274 14.12 13.54 8.49
N LEU A 275 14.42 12.96 9.65
CA LEU A 275 15.80 12.72 10.09
C LEU A 275 16.56 11.79 9.12
N LEU A 276 15.96 10.66 8.75
CA LEU A 276 16.58 9.70 7.83
C LEU A 276 16.89 10.37 6.47
N VAL A 277 15.95 11.10 5.90
CA VAL A 277 16.16 11.84 4.64
C VAL A 277 17.32 12.82 4.75
N ALA A 278 17.36 13.61 5.83
CA ALA A 278 18.43 14.58 6.04
C ALA A 278 19.81 13.90 6.18
N GLU A 279 19.90 12.80 6.89
CA GLU A 279 21.17 12.09 7.13
C GLU A 279 21.66 11.34 5.88
N VAL A 280 20.81 10.65 5.12
CA VAL A 280 21.25 9.97 3.89
C VAL A 280 21.69 10.98 2.83
N ARG A 281 21.06 12.15 2.75
CA ARG A 281 21.51 13.25 1.86
C ARG A 281 22.92 13.76 2.22
N LYS A 282 23.27 13.84 3.52
CA LYS A 282 24.63 14.18 3.97
C LYS A 282 25.66 13.11 3.58
N LEU A 283 25.24 11.88 3.37
CA LEU A 283 26.09 10.77 2.91
C LEU A 283 26.16 10.68 1.37
N GLY A 284 25.64 11.68 0.64
CA GLY A 284 25.71 11.74 -0.81
C GLY A 284 24.56 11.05 -1.54
N PHE A 285 23.57 10.48 -0.82
CA PHE A 285 22.39 9.90 -1.46
C PHE A 285 21.43 10.98 -1.95
N GLU A 286 20.81 10.69 -3.08
CA GLU A 286 19.58 11.36 -3.51
C GLU A 286 18.40 10.64 -2.85
N ALA A 287 17.55 11.37 -2.15
CA ALA A 287 16.36 10.83 -1.49
C ALA A 287 15.13 11.63 -1.91
N VAL A 288 14.07 10.90 -2.27
CA VAL A 288 12.77 11.49 -2.60
C VAL A 288 12.09 11.98 -1.33
N ASP A 289 11.42 13.13 -1.38
CA ASP A 289 10.60 13.64 -0.29
C ASP A 289 9.39 12.72 -0.09
N SER A 290 9.46 11.90 0.96
CA SER A 290 8.50 10.84 1.20
C SER A 290 7.30 11.30 2.02
N GLN A 291 6.12 10.85 1.62
CA GLN A 291 4.86 10.96 2.34
C GLN A 291 4.40 9.59 2.90
N THR A 292 5.36 8.68 3.15
CA THR A 292 5.11 7.30 3.62
C THR A 292 5.89 6.98 4.89
N ASN A 293 5.90 5.71 5.30
CA ASN A 293 6.77 5.19 6.36
C ASN A 293 8.05 4.53 5.82
N PHE A 294 8.53 4.97 4.65
CA PHE A 294 9.80 4.55 4.07
C PHE A 294 10.43 5.69 3.26
N VAL A 295 11.70 5.55 2.95
CA VAL A 295 12.46 6.46 2.09
C VAL A 295 13.05 5.65 0.94
N TRP A 296 12.88 6.15 -0.28
CA TRP A 296 13.60 5.69 -1.47
C TRP A 296 14.83 6.55 -1.65
N CYS A 297 15.99 5.91 -1.77
CA CYS A 297 17.24 6.62 -2.02
C CYS A 297 18.13 5.89 -3.04
N THR A 298 18.82 6.69 -3.84
CA THR A 298 19.82 6.29 -4.81
C THR A 298 21.14 6.99 -4.52
N HIS A 299 22.24 6.49 -5.04
CA HIS A 299 23.55 7.14 -4.92
C HIS A 299 24.21 7.23 -6.30
N PRO A 300 24.90 8.32 -6.63
CA PRO A 300 25.45 8.55 -7.98
C PRO A 300 26.46 7.51 -8.46
N ASP A 301 27.12 6.78 -7.54
CA ASP A 301 28.06 5.70 -7.91
C ASP A 301 27.37 4.40 -8.35
N GLY A 302 26.06 4.25 -8.14
CA GLY A 302 25.29 3.07 -8.54
C GLY A 302 25.55 1.80 -7.71
N GLU A 303 26.30 1.87 -6.63
CA GLU A 303 26.71 0.70 -5.81
C GLU A 303 25.61 0.23 -4.82
N HIS A 304 24.33 0.31 -5.21
CA HIS A 304 23.19 0.04 -4.31
C HIS A 304 23.12 -1.42 -3.88
N GLU A 305 23.38 -2.37 -4.79
CA GLU A 305 23.37 -3.80 -4.49
C GLU A 305 24.50 -4.18 -3.51
N ARG A 306 25.71 -3.61 -3.68
CA ARG A 306 26.83 -3.78 -2.74
C ARG A 306 26.44 -3.30 -1.36
N ARG A 307 25.92 -2.07 -1.24
CA ARG A 307 25.47 -1.51 0.04
C ARG A 307 24.37 -2.35 0.70
N TYR A 308 23.43 -2.84 -0.07
CA TYR A 308 22.42 -3.77 0.44
C TYR A 308 23.04 -5.03 1.04
N GLN A 309 24.00 -5.67 0.35
CA GLN A 309 24.67 -6.89 0.83
C GLN A 309 25.48 -6.62 2.10
N GLU A 310 26.19 -5.51 2.16
CA GLU A 310 26.97 -5.13 3.33
C GLU A 310 26.10 -4.77 4.55
N LEU A 311 24.98 -4.08 4.35
CA LEU A 311 23.98 -3.88 5.40
C LEU A 311 23.42 -5.22 5.91
N LYS A 312 23.11 -6.13 4.99
CA LYS A 312 22.59 -7.46 5.31
C LYS A 312 23.58 -8.28 6.14
N GLN A 313 24.89 -8.22 5.84
CA GLN A 313 25.96 -8.87 6.63
C GLN A 313 26.02 -8.32 8.07
N ARG A 314 25.63 -7.06 8.27
CA ARG A 314 25.52 -6.42 9.59
C ARG A 314 24.16 -6.66 10.27
N LYS A 315 23.34 -7.57 9.74
CA LYS A 315 21.96 -7.85 10.16
C LYS A 315 21.03 -6.63 10.08
N ILE A 316 21.27 -5.74 9.14
CA ILE A 316 20.37 -4.63 8.79
C ILE A 316 19.73 -4.95 7.46
N LEU A 317 18.42 -5.21 7.46
CA LEU A 317 17.67 -5.63 6.28
C LEU A 317 16.81 -4.49 5.74
N VAL A 318 17.30 -3.84 4.69
CA VAL A 318 16.54 -2.88 3.86
C VAL A 318 16.02 -3.57 2.60
N ARG A 319 15.37 -2.86 1.70
CA ARG A 319 14.89 -3.42 0.42
C ARG A 319 15.71 -2.86 -0.74
N TYR A 320 16.56 -3.68 -1.36
CA TYR A 320 17.12 -3.39 -2.67
C TYR A 320 16.07 -3.66 -3.73
N MET A 321 15.87 -2.73 -4.66
CA MET A 321 14.90 -2.86 -5.75
C MET A 321 15.55 -2.42 -7.07
N LYS A 322 15.17 -3.12 -8.15
CA LYS A 322 15.69 -2.89 -9.50
C LYS A 322 14.53 -2.94 -10.49
N PHE A 323 14.45 -1.94 -11.34
CA PHE A 323 13.40 -1.76 -12.32
C PHE A 323 13.99 -1.60 -13.71
N SER A 324 13.47 -2.37 -14.68
CA SER A 324 13.79 -2.19 -16.09
C SER A 324 12.90 -1.08 -16.65
N LEU A 325 13.49 0.03 -17.04
CA LEU A 325 12.80 1.14 -17.68
C LEU A 325 12.83 0.99 -19.21
N GLN A 326 12.13 1.85 -19.94
CA GLN A 326 12.26 1.92 -21.41
C GLN A 326 13.69 2.25 -21.81
N GLU A 327 14.34 3.13 -21.05
CA GLU A 327 15.75 3.49 -21.24
C GLU A 327 16.53 3.17 -19.97
N GLY A 328 17.20 2.02 -19.94
CA GLY A 328 18.11 1.64 -18.86
C GLY A 328 17.47 0.95 -17.66
N ILE A 329 18.13 1.07 -16.55
CA ILE A 329 17.78 0.44 -15.29
C ILE A 329 17.75 1.51 -14.20
N LEU A 330 16.69 1.49 -13.40
CA LEU A 330 16.63 2.22 -12.13
C LEU A 330 16.75 1.22 -10.99
N ASP A 331 17.74 1.38 -10.14
CA ASP A 331 17.84 0.62 -8.90
C ASP A 331 18.13 1.52 -7.72
N GLY A 332 17.91 1.01 -6.50
CA GLY A 332 18.11 1.79 -5.28
C GLY A 332 17.69 1.04 -4.03
N LEU A 333 17.76 1.74 -2.92
CA LEU A 333 17.39 1.22 -1.61
C LEU A 333 16.08 1.86 -1.14
N ARG A 334 15.12 1.04 -0.76
CA ARG A 334 13.96 1.48 0.00
C ARG A 334 14.16 1.10 1.46
N ILE A 335 14.26 2.10 2.32
CA ILE A 335 14.50 1.95 3.75
C ILE A 335 13.20 2.24 4.49
N THR A 336 12.63 1.25 5.17
CA THR A 336 11.49 1.45 6.06
C THR A 336 11.92 2.33 7.25
N VAL A 337 11.06 3.24 7.66
CA VAL A 337 11.32 4.07 8.85
C VAL A 337 11.05 3.23 10.09
N GLY A 338 12.14 2.88 10.78
CA GLY A 338 12.15 2.19 12.07
C GLY A 338 11.98 3.14 13.25
N THR A 339 12.32 2.64 14.44
CA THR A 339 12.54 3.47 15.61
C THR A 339 13.78 4.35 15.43
N ASP A 340 13.93 5.41 16.23
CA ASP A 340 15.11 6.27 16.19
C ASP A 340 16.41 5.46 16.35
N TYR A 341 16.41 4.47 17.23
CA TYR A 341 17.55 3.58 17.43
C TYR A 341 17.89 2.76 16.18
N GLU A 342 16.91 2.15 15.54
CA GLU A 342 17.10 1.36 14.31
C GLU A 342 17.61 2.23 13.16
N ILE A 343 17.08 3.44 13.03
CA ILE A 343 17.52 4.39 11.99
C ILE A 343 18.93 4.89 12.24
N GLN A 344 19.33 5.14 13.49
CA GLN A 344 20.73 5.48 13.82
C GLN A 344 21.69 4.34 13.45
N GLN A 345 21.30 3.08 13.62
CA GLN A 345 22.10 1.93 13.19
C GLN A 345 22.28 1.89 11.67
N VAL A 346 21.21 2.14 10.89
CA VAL A 346 21.30 2.21 9.43
C VAL A 346 22.24 3.33 8.99
N ILE A 347 22.07 4.53 9.53
CA ILE A 347 22.89 5.70 9.21
C ILE A 347 24.37 5.45 9.55
N GLY A 348 24.64 4.87 10.72
CA GLY A 348 26.00 4.51 11.15
C GLY A 348 26.63 3.51 10.18
N ALA A 349 25.90 2.44 9.82
CA ALA A 349 26.38 1.44 8.88
C ALA A 349 26.60 2.03 7.48
N LEU A 350 25.68 2.83 6.96
CA LEU A 350 25.85 3.48 5.64
C LEU A 350 27.09 4.40 5.62
N ARG A 351 27.38 5.11 6.71
CA ARG A 351 28.57 5.97 6.83
C ARG A 351 29.89 5.18 6.80
N GLU A 352 29.89 3.96 7.35
CA GLU A 352 31.07 3.07 7.34
C GLU A 352 31.27 2.37 5.98
N ILE A 353 30.18 2.11 5.26
CA ILE A 353 30.20 1.45 3.96
C ILE A 353 30.70 2.40 2.84
N GLY A 354 30.44 3.66 2.96
CA GLY A 354 30.81 4.69 1.97
C GLY A 354 29.81 4.84 0.87
#